data_f384ed2cf90c1592337553324b9db077
#
_entry.id   f384ed2cf90c1592337553324b9db077
#
_cell.length_a   1.000
_cell.length_b   1.000
_cell.length_c   1.000
_cell.angle_alpha   90.00
_cell.angle_beta   90.00
_cell.angle_gamma   90.00
#
_symmetry.space_group_name_H-M   'P 1'
#
loop_
_entity.id
_entity.type
_entity.pdbx_description
1 polymer ?
#
loop_
_entity_poly.entity_id
_entity_poly.type
_entity_poly.pdbx_seq_one_letter_code
_entity_poly.pdbx_strand_id
1 'polypeptide(L)'
;DKILPMGGGLGGGSSDAATTFMALNKLWNAGLTREQLMALALPLGADVPFFIFGETGFAEGVGEELQPVDAPECWYVVIEPGVACPTGQIFTSEHLTRNTPPVKMSDFSSYHANRQDLRQFGKNDLQQVACRLFPQVADAVEWLGAYGDARMTGSGACVFVALHSEEQADAVLAKVPAAWTGWKAKALKRHPIIAKL
;
A
#
# COMPACT_ATOMS: atom_id res chain seq x y z
N ASP A 1 -19.37 -8.15 2.07
CA ASP A 1 -19.53 -7.07 1.11
C ASP A 1 -18.17 -6.48 0.73
N LYS A 2 -17.92 -6.33 -0.56
CA LYS A 2 -16.68 -5.72 -1.06
C LYS A 2 -16.86 -4.20 -1.12
N ILE A 3 -16.11 -3.48 -0.30
CA ILE A 3 -16.13 -2.00 -0.29
C ILE A 3 -14.95 -1.45 -1.10
N LEU A 4 -13.77 -2.07 -1.00
CA LEU A 4 -12.59 -1.66 -1.75
C LEU A 4 -12.64 -2.20 -3.20
N PRO A 5 -12.11 -1.44 -4.18
CA PRO A 5 -12.05 -1.88 -5.56
C PRO A 5 -11.22 -3.15 -5.72
N MET A 6 -11.67 -4.05 -6.59
CA MET A 6 -10.87 -5.21 -6.97
C MET A 6 -9.76 -4.78 -7.93
N GLY A 7 -8.53 -5.24 -7.66
CA GLY A 7 -7.38 -4.89 -8.51
C GLY A 7 -6.94 -3.43 -8.38
N GLY A 8 -7.30 -2.74 -7.30
CA GLY A 8 -6.91 -1.35 -7.04
C GLY A 8 -5.53 -1.17 -6.42
N GLY A 9 -4.76 -2.23 -6.19
CA GLY A 9 -3.44 -2.13 -5.53
C GLY A 9 -3.51 -1.84 -4.03
N LEU A 10 -4.68 -2.03 -3.38
CA LEU A 10 -4.90 -1.73 -1.95
C LEU A 10 -4.72 -2.95 -1.02
N GLY A 11 -4.35 -4.11 -1.56
CA GLY A 11 -4.11 -5.33 -0.77
C GLY A 11 -5.34 -5.91 -0.07
N GLY A 12 -6.58 -5.52 -0.46
CA GLY A 12 -7.80 -5.93 0.23
C GLY A 12 -7.97 -7.45 0.33
N GLY A 13 -7.71 -8.19 -0.75
CA GLY A 13 -7.76 -9.66 -0.74
C GLY A 13 -6.70 -10.28 0.18
N SER A 14 -5.50 -9.71 0.22
CA SER A 14 -4.43 -10.16 1.11
C SER A 14 -4.76 -9.88 2.57
N SER A 15 -5.39 -8.73 2.87
CA SER A 15 -5.90 -8.41 4.21
C SER A 15 -7.01 -9.36 4.66
N ASP A 16 -7.95 -9.72 3.76
CA ASP A 16 -9.02 -10.69 4.05
C ASP A 16 -8.43 -12.08 4.36
N ALA A 17 -7.46 -12.53 3.54
CA ALA A 17 -6.76 -13.79 3.76
C ALA A 17 -6.02 -13.82 5.11
N ALA A 18 -5.23 -12.80 5.40
CA ALA A 18 -4.50 -12.67 6.66
C ALA A 18 -5.45 -12.69 7.87
N THR A 19 -6.54 -11.93 7.80
CA THR A 19 -7.56 -11.90 8.85
C THR A 19 -8.16 -13.30 9.06
N THR A 20 -8.43 -14.02 7.99
CA THR A 20 -8.96 -15.39 8.06
C THR A 20 -7.97 -16.33 8.75
N PHE A 21 -6.67 -16.30 8.38
CA PHE A 21 -5.63 -17.09 9.05
C PHE A 21 -5.58 -16.82 10.55
N MET A 22 -5.52 -15.56 10.93
CA MET A 22 -5.46 -15.17 12.34
C MET A 22 -6.71 -15.59 13.10
N ALA A 23 -7.90 -15.39 12.51
CA ALA A 23 -9.16 -15.79 13.14
C ALA A 23 -9.26 -17.30 13.31
N LEU A 24 -8.91 -18.11 12.30
CA LEU A 24 -8.94 -19.56 12.38
C LEU A 24 -7.91 -20.10 13.37
N ASN A 25 -6.70 -19.52 13.44
CA ASN A 25 -5.70 -19.88 14.44
C ASN A 25 -6.28 -19.77 15.86
N LYS A 26 -7.00 -18.68 16.13
CA LYS A 26 -7.66 -18.46 17.43
C LYS A 26 -8.87 -19.40 17.63
N LEU A 27 -9.78 -19.46 16.66
CA LEU A 27 -11.02 -20.23 16.79
C LEU A 27 -10.78 -21.74 16.98
N TRP A 28 -9.75 -22.26 16.30
CA TRP A 28 -9.38 -23.68 16.39
C TRP A 28 -8.34 -23.96 17.48
N ASN A 29 -7.89 -22.93 18.17
CA ASN A 29 -6.83 -23.02 19.18
C ASN A 29 -5.59 -23.75 18.63
N ALA A 30 -5.21 -23.41 17.38
CA ALA A 30 -4.11 -24.10 16.69
C ALA A 30 -2.73 -23.73 17.24
N GLY A 31 -2.61 -22.63 18.00
CA GLY A 31 -1.40 -22.24 18.71
C GLY A 31 -0.22 -21.85 17.83
N LEU A 32 -0.46 -21.48 16.56
CA LEU A 32 0.60 -21.07 15.65
C LEU A 32 1.13 -19.68 16.02
N THR A 33 2.46 -19.51 15.97
CA THR A 33 3.08 -18.20 16.15
C THR A 33 2.83 -17.29 14.95
N ARG A 34 3.13 -15.99 15.08
CA ARG A 34 3.01 -15.02 13.99
C ARG A 34 3.88 -15.44 12.81
N GLU A 35 5.11 -15.83 13.05
CA GLU A 35 6.07 -16.26 12.03
C GLU A 35 5.58 -17.51 11.29
N GLN A 36 5.00 -18.47 12.01
CA GLN A 36 4.40 -19.66 11.41
C GLN A 36 3.20 -19.31 10.51
N LEU A 37 2.35 -18.39 10.96
CA LEU A 37 1.22 -17.91 10.15
C LEU A 37 1.69 -17.18 8.91
N MET A 38 2.71 -16.33 9.02
CA MET A 38 3.30 -15.61 7.87
C MET A 38 3.88 -16.59 6.85
N ALA A 39 4.61 -17.62 7.30
CA ALA A 39 5.17 -18.65 6.42
C ALA A 39 4.07 -19.46 5.70
N LEU A 40 2.98 -19.82 6.39
CA LEU A 40 1.84 -20.51 5.81
C LEU A 40 1.04 -19.64 4.82
N ALA A 41 1.06 -18.34 5.02
CA ALA A 41 0.29 -17.39 4.22
C ALA A 41 1.03 -16.94 2.94
N LEU A 42 2.36 -17.00 2.93
CA LEU A 42 3.18 -16.55 1.78
C LEU A 42 2.79 -17.20 0.44
N PRO A 43 2.50 -18.52 0.35
CA PRO A 43 2.07 -19.13 -0.90
C PRO A 43 0.74 -18.59 -1.47
N LEU A 44 -0.09 -17.92 -0.65
CA LEU A 44 -1.35 -17.32 -1.10
C LEU A 44 -1.14 -15.96 -1.77
N GLY A 45 -0.04 -15.28 -1.44
CA GLY A 45 0.33 -14.00 -2.02
C GLY A 45 1.39 -13.29 -1.18
N ALA A 46 2.31 -12.59 -1.86
CA ALA A 46 3.44 -11.91 -1.23
C ALA A 46 3.03 -10.86 -0.18
N ASP A 47 1.85 -10.23 -0.36
CA ASP A 47 1.35 -9.20 0.56
C ASP A 47 0.65 -9.78 1.80
N VAL A 48 0.27 -11.08 1.82
CA VAL A 48 -0.49 -11.66 2.94
C VAL A 48 0.31 -11.65 4.24
N PRO A 49 1.62 -12.00 4.24
CA PRO A 49 2.46 -11.91 5.44
C PRO A 49 2.49 -10.51 6.07
N PHE A 50 2.48 -9.45 5.28
CA PHE A 50 2.45 -8.08 5.79
C PHE A 50 1.23 -7.80 6.67
N PHE A 51 0.05 -8.26 6.28
CA PHE A 51 -1.16 -8.07 7.08
C PHE A 51 -1.19 -8.93 8.35
N ILE A 52 -0.50 -10.09 8.35
CA ILE A 52 -0.29 -10.89 9.57
C ILE A 52 0.77 -10.25 10.46
N PHE A 53 1.84 -9.70 9.88
CA PHE A 53 2.85 -8.92 10.60
C PHE A 53 2.20 -7.77 11.35
N GLY A 54 1.28 -7.04 10.69
CA GLY A 54 0.31 -6.13 11.30
C GLY A 54 0.88 -4.88 11.94
N GLU A 55 2.08 -4.49 11.58
CA GLU A 55 2.72 -3.24 11.98
C GLU A 55 3.23 -2.51 10.73
N THR A 56 3.50 -1.20 10.84
CA THR A 56 4.20 -0.49 9.78
C THR A 56 5.58 -1.11 9.62
N GLY A 57 5.90 -1.56 8.42
CA GLY A 57 7.12 -2.32 8.16
C GLY A 57 7.86 -1.89 6.90
N PHE A 58 9.16 -2.06 6.94
CA PHE A 58 10.02 -2.06 5.77
C PHE A 58 10.10 -3.50 5.25
N ALA A 59 9.85 -3.70 3.98
CA ALA A 59 9.83 -5.01 3.34
C ALA A 59 11.01 -5.17 2.38
N GLU A 60 11.71 -6.29 2.49
CA GLU A 60 12.77 -6.72 1.57
C GLU A 60 12.37 -8.07 0.94
N GLY A 61 13.22 -8.61 0.07
CA GLY A 61 12.90 -9.84 -0.66
C GLY A 61 11.82 -9.63 -1.71
N VAL A 62 10.81 -10.50 -1.74
CA VAL A 62 9.58 -10.32 -2.53
C VAL A 62 8.47 -9.65 -1.70
N GLY A 63 8.79 -9.14 -0.49
CA GLY A 63 7.88 -8.48 0.44
C GLY A 63 7.64 -9.25 1.74
N GLU A 64 8.31 -10.38 1.94
CA GLU A 64 8.17 -11.28 3.09
C GLU A 64 9.15 -10.98 4.23
N GLU A 65 10.28 -10.36 3.93
CA GLU A 65 11.29 -9.98 4.94
C GLU A 65 10.89 -8.64 5.56
N LEU A 66 10.09 -8.70 6.62
CA LEU A 66 9.47 -7.54 7.24
C LEU A 66 10.21 -7.11 8.51
N GLN A 67 10.55 -5.83 8.60
CA GLN A 67 11.14 -5.22 9.78
C GLN A 67 10.26 -4.05 10.24
N PRO A 68 9.93 -3.93 11.54
CA PRO A 68 9.10 -2.84 12.02
C PRO A 68 9.84 -1.51 11.87
N VAL A 69 9.12 -0.48 11.45
CA VAL A 69 9.63 0.88 11.33
C VAL A 69 8.69 1.88 11.96
N ASP A 70 9.23 2.97 12.49
CA ASP A 70 8.42 4.10 12.91
C ASP A 70 8.18 5.04 11.73
N ALA A 71 6.93 5.20 11.36
CA ALA A 71 6.49 6.12 10.32
C ALA A 71 5.64 7.23 10.94
N PRO A 72 5.68 8.45 10.38
CA PRO A 72 4.90 9.57 10.89
C PRO A 72 3.40 9.28 10.79
N GLU A 73 2.64 9.78 11.76
CA GLU A 73 1.20 9.82 11.64
C GLU A 73 0.82 10.77 10.51
N CYS A 74 -0.03 10.30 9.61
CA CYS A 74 -0.53 11.08 8.49
C CYS A 74 -1.93 10.62 8.09
N TRP A 75 -2.55 11.38 7.22
CA TRP A 75 -3.80 11.05 6.57
C TRP A 75 -3.55 10.82 5.09
N TYR A 76 -4.26 9.87 4.53
CA TYR A 76 -4.20 9.58 3.10
C TYR A 76 -5.50 9.99 2.44
N VAL A 77 -5.38 10.56 1.25
CA VAL A 77 -6.47 10.55 0.26
C VAL A 77 -6.10 9.53 -0.79
N VAL A 78 -7.01 8.60 -1.06
CA VAL A 78 -6.87 7.54 -2.06
C VAL A 78 -7.92 7.75 -3.13
N ILE A 79 -7.53 7.66 -4.39
CA ILE A 79 -8.40 7.81 -5.55
C ILE A 79 -8.38 6.54 -6.38
N GLU A 80 -9.54 6.05 -6.76
CA GLU A 80 -9.74 5.07 -7.82
C GLU A 80 -10.15 5.80 -9.10
N PRO A 81 -9.32 5.75 -10.16
CA PRO A 81 -9.56 6.50 -11.38
C PRO A 81 -10.54 5.83 -12.36
N GLY A 82 -11.30 4.82 -11.93
CA GLY A 82 -12.31 4.15 -12.74
C GLY A 82 -11.74 3.23 -13.83
N VAL A 83 -10.49 2.76 -13.67
CA VAL A 83 -9.84 1.82 -14.59
C VAL A 83 -9.19 0.68 -13.82
N ALA A 84 -9.19 -0.51 -14.38
CA ALA A 84 -8.45 -1.65 -13.81
C ALA A 84 -7.07 -1.77 -14.49
N CYS A 85 -6.01 -1.94 -13.69
CA CYS A 85 -4.67 -2.22 -14.17
C CYS A 85 -4.35 -3.70 -13.94
N PRO A 86 -4.44 -4.56 -14.98
CA PRO A 86 -4.08 -5.97 -14.81
C PRO A 86 -2.60 -6.11 -14.43
N THR A 87 -2.34 -6.64 -13.24
CA THR A 87 -0.98 -6.79 -12.68
C THR A 87 -0.02 -7.45 -13.66
N GLY A 88 -0.45 -8.52 -14.33
CA GLY A 88 0.36 -9.20 -15.33
C GLY A 88 0.79 -8.30 -16.49
N GLN A 89 -0.08 -7.42 -16.98
CA GLN A 89 0.23 -6.49 -18.06
C GLN A 89 1.30 -5.46 -17.64
N ILE A 90 1.23 -4.98 -16.39
CA ILE A 90 2.23 -4.05 -15.85
C ILE A 90 3.60 -4.76 -15.74
N PHE A 91 3.63 -5.96 -15.13
CA PHE A 91 4.89 -6.68 -14.90
C PHE A 91 5.54 -7.21 -16.19
N THR A 92 4.77 -7.51 -17.24
CA THR A 92 5.31 -7.99 -18.53
C THR A 92 5.67 -6.88 -19.50
N SER A 93 5.39 -5.64 -19.16
CA SER A 93 5.68 -4.48 -20.03
C SER A 93 7.18 -4.35 -20.31
N GLU A 94 7.51 -4.10 -21.56
CA GLU A 94 8.88 -3.76 -22.01
C GLU A 94 9.38 -2.42 -21.46
N HIS A 95 8.44 -1.55 -21.04
CA HIS A 95 8.74 -0.25 -20.47
C HIS A 95 9.03 -0.28 -18.97
N LEU A 96 8.96 -1.46 -18.34
CA LEU A 96 9.24 -1.61 -16.91
C LEU A 96 10.75 -1.55 -16.64
N THR A 97 11.16 -0.58 -15.84
CA THR A 97 12.53 -0.50 -15.33
C THR A 97 12.77 -1.65 -14.35
N ARG A 98 13.73 -2.53 -14.68
CA ARG A 98 14.00 -3.75 -13.90
C ARG A 98 15.34 -3.73 -13.18
N ASN A 99 16.13 -2.69 -13.38
CA ASN A 99 17.48 -2.53 -12.84
C ASN A 99 17.58 -1.36 -11.84
N THR A 100 16.46 -0.93 -11.28
CA THR A 100 16.46 0.01 -10.17
C THR A 100 17.21 -0.60 -9.00
N PRO A 101 18.24 0.07 -8.45
CA PRO A 101 18.91 -0.42 -7.26
C PRO A 101 17.90 -0.63 -6.11
N PRO A 102 17.98 -1.76 -5.40
CA PRO A 102 17.10 -1.99 -4.27
C PRO A 102 17.37 -0.95 -3.18
N VAL A 103 16.30 -0.40 -2.63
CA VAL A 103 16.37 0.45 -1.43
C VAL A 103 16.55 -0.47 -0.23
N LYS A 104 17.51 -0.16 0.64
CA LYS A 104 17.82 -0.95 1.84
C LYS A 104 17.28 -0.28 3.10
N MET A 105 17.13 -1.06 4.17
CA MET A 105 16.76 -0.53 5.49
C MET A 105 17.73 0.58 5.96
N SER A 106 19.02 0.49 5.60
CA SER A 106 20.00 1.55 5.90
C SER A 106 19.67 2.89 5.25
N ASP A 107 19.10 2.86 4.04
CA ASP A 107 18.73 4.07 3.30
C ASP A 107 17.51 4.72 3.96
N PHE A 108 16.51 3.91 4.36
CA PHE A 108 15.37 4.37 5.13
C PHE A 108 15.80 4.98 6.47
N SER A 109 16.68 4.30 7.21
CA SER A 109 17.20 4.78 8.50
C SER A 109 17.96 6.10 8.36
N SER A 110 18.78 6.24 7.30
CA SER A 110 19.50 7.47 7.01
C SER A 110 18.56 8.61 6.64
N TYR A 111 17.54 8.33 5.84
CA TYR A 111 16.52 9.30 5.46
C TYR A 111 15.76 9.81 6.68
N HIS A 112 15.37 8.90 7.57
CA HIS A 112 14.73 9.22 8.84
C HIS A 112 15.63 10.04 9.79
N ALA A 113 16.90 9.63 9.95
CA ALA A 113 17.87 10.32 10.81
C ALA A 113 18.16 11.76 10.32
N ASN A 114 18.13 12.00 9.02
CA ASN A 114 18.28 13.33 8.41
C ASN A 114 17.00 14.19 8.49
N ARG A 115 15.96 13.73 9.18
CA ARG A 115 14.67 14.41 9.34
C ARG A 115 13.98 14.76 8.01
N GLN A 116 14.25 13.97 6.98
CA GLN A 116 13.56 14.09 5.70
C GLN A 116 12.12 13.59 5.84
N ASP A 117 11.25 14.09 4.98
CA ASP A 117 9.84 13.72 5.05
C ASP A 117 9.61 12.29 4.54
N LEU A 118 9.44 11.34 5.46
CA LEU A 118 9.22 9.93 5.14
C LEU A 118 8.01 9.68 4.22
N ARG A 119 7.10 10.63 4.10
CA ARG A 119 5.98 10.54 3.15
C ARG A 119 6.45 10.60 1.70
N GLN A 120 7.66 11.09 1.47
CA GLN A 120 8.31 11.19 0.16
C GLN A 120 9.36 10.09 -0.08
N PHE A 121 9.54 9.18 0.88
CA PHE A 121 10.52 8.10 0.77
C PHE A 121 10.10 7.04 -0.25
N GLY A 122 11.07 6.59 -1.07
CA GLY A 122 10.86 5.54 -2.06
C GLY A 122 10.11 6.00 -3.32
N LYS A 123 9.89 5.09 -4.22
CA LYS A 123 9.13 5.28 -5.47
C LYS A 123 8.46 3.98 -5.90
N ASN A 124 7.51 4.06 -6.79
CA ASN A 124 6.88 2.90 -7.41
C ASN A 124 7.29 2.82 -8.90
N ASP A 125 8.17 1.89 -9.25
CA ASP A 125 8.62 1.71 -10.63
C ASP A 125 7.51 1.25 -11.59
N LEU A 126 6.44 0.66 -11.06
CA LEU A 126 5.28 0.25 -11.84
C LEU A 126 4.42 1.44 -12.28
N GLN A 127 4.49 2.56 -11.55
CA GLN A 127 3.67 3.76 -11.81
C GLN A 127 3.89 4.31 -13.21
N GLN A 128 5.14 4.40 -13.67
CA GLN A 128 5.45 4.93 -14.99
C GLN A 128 4.81 4.09 -16.10
N VAL A 129 4.84 2.77 -15.93
CA VAL A 129 4.20 1.83 -16.88
C VAL A 129 2.69 1.99 -16.85
N ALA A 130 2.09 2.04 -15.66
CA ALA A 130 0.66 2.21 -15.50
C ALA A 130 0.16 3.52 -16.10
N CYS A 131 0.84 4.64 -15.83
CA CYS A 131 0.50 5.94 -16.42
C CYS A 131 0.59 5.95 -17.96
N ARG A 132 1.54 5.20 -18.51
CA ARG A 132 1.68 5.10 -19.98
C ARG A 132 0.57 4.26 -20.63
N LEU A 133 0.18 3.16 -19.98
CA LEU A 133 -0.82 2.23 -20.51
C LEU A 133 -2.26 2.67 -20.20
N PHE A 134 -2.45 3.39 -19.12
CA PHE A 134 -3.76 3.80 -18.59
C PHE A 134 -3.75 5.31 -18.30
N PRO A 135 -4.14 6.17 -19.27
CA PRO A 135 -4.15 7.62 -19.09
C PRO A 135 -4.92 8.09 -17.86
N GLN A 136 -5.98 7.38 -17.46
CA GLN A 136 -6.76 7.69 -16.26
C GLN A 136 -5.91 7.64 -14.98
N VAL A 137 -4.91 6.76 -14.92
CA VAL A 137 -3.95 6.71 -13.80
C VAL A 137 -3.05 7.93 -13.83
N ALA A 138 -2.57 8.32 -15.03
CA ALA A 138 -1.74 9.51 -15.20
C ALA A 138 -2.49 10.78 -14.76
N ASP A 139 -3.74 10.93 -15.19
CA ASP A 139 -4.61 12.05 -14.83
C ASP A 139 -4.81 12.13 -13.30
N ALA A 140 -5.02 10.97 -12.64
CA ALA A 140 -5.18 10.90 -11.19
C ALA A 140 -3.89 11.25 -10.44
N VAL A 141 -2.72 10.79 -10.91
CA VAL A 141 -1.41 11.14 -10.35
C VAL A 141 -1.15 12.64 -10.49
N GLU A 142 -1.39 13.20 -11.66
CA GLU A 142 -1.21 14.64 -11.93
C GLU A 142 -2.13 15.49 -11.05
N TRP A 143 -3.43 15.15 -11.02
CA TRP A 143 -4.40 15.90 -10.23
C TRP A 143 -4.08 15.85 -8.73
N LEU A 144 -3.79 14.67 -8.20
CA LEU A 144 -3.47 14.49 -6.78
C LEU A 144 -2.09 15.09 -6.43
N GLY A 145 -1.18 15.16 -7.42
CA GLY A 145 0.14 15.78 -7.33
C GLY A 145 0.11 17.27 -6.98
N ALA A 146 -1.00 17.97 -7.25
CA ALA A 146 -1.20 19.36 -6.82
C ALA A 146 -1.30 19.52 -5.29
N TYR A 147 -1.50 18.43 -4.55
CA TYR A 147 -1.66 18.44 -3.10
C TYR A 147 -0.49 17.81 -2.33
N GLY A 148 0.45 17.18 -3.00
CA GLY A 148 1.63 16.55 -2.42
C GLY A 148 2.26 15.51 -3.32
N ASP A 149 3.12 14.66 -2.77
CA ASP A 149 3.76 13.58 -3.52
C ASP A 149 2.75 12.44 -3.79
N ALA A 150 2.08 12.54 -4.92
CA ALA A 150 1.07 11.55 -5.33
C ALA A 150 1.74 10.30 -5.92
N ARG A 151 1.26 9.14 -5.49
CA ARG A 151 1.81 7.85 -5.91
C ARG A 151 0.73 6.83 -6.18
N MET A 152 0.99 5.97 -7.17
CA MET A 152 0.19 4.77 -7.38
C MET A 152 0.54 3.71 -6.33
N THR A 153 -0.46 3.01 -5.80
CA THR A 153 -0.25 1.89 -4.88
C THR A 153 -0.19 0.55 -5.62
N GLY A 154 0.77 -0.29 -5.25
CA GLY A 154 0.97 -1.60 -5.86
C GLY A 154 1.12 -1.51 -7.38
N SER A 155 0.42 -2.37 -8.12
CA SER A 155 0.36 -2.34 -9.59
C SER A 155 -0.75 -1.43 -10.13
N GLY A 156 -1.40 -0.64 -9.29
CA GLY A 156 -2.50 0.26 -9.66
C GLY A 156 -3.87 -0.41 -9.51
N ALA A 157 -4.95 0.28 -9.87
CA ALA A 157 -4.98 1.64 -10.43
C ALA A 157 -5.08 2.75 -9.37
N CYS A 158 -5.28 2.44 -8.09
CA CYS A 158 -5.45 3.48 -7.08
C CYS A 158 -4.19 4.31 -6.92
N VAL A 159 -4.41 5.61 -6.72
CA VAL A 159 -3.38 6.64 -6.47
C VAL A 159 -3.64 7.25 -5.10
N PHE A 160 -2.60 7.57 -4.37
CA PHE A 160 -2.72 8.17 -3.05
C PHE A 160 -1.77 9.35 -2.85
N VAL A 161 -2.11 10.22 -1.91
CA VAL A 161 -1.24 11.26 -1.36
C VAL A 161 -1.29 11.21 0.16
N ALA A 162 -0.14 11.40 0.81
CA ALA A 162 -0.05 11.53 2.26
C ALA A 162 -0.10 13.00 2.67
N LEU A 163 -0.96 13.34 3.64
CA LEU A 163 -1.25 14.68 4.13
C LEU A 163 -1.01 14.76 5.64
N HIS A 164 -0.78 15.96 6.14
CA HIS A 164 -0.42 16.18 7.55
C HIS A 164 -1.61 16.06 8.50
N SER A 165 -2.83 16.40 8.04
CA SER A 165 -4.01 16.47 8.90
C SER A 165 -5.27 15.95 8.22
N GLU A 166 -6.28 15.65 9.04
CA GLU A 166 -7.59 15.24 8.56
C GLU A 166 -8.28 16.33 7.77
N GLU A 167 -8.15 17.58 8.21
CA GLU A 167 -8.75 18.75 7.55
C GLU A 167 -8.19 18.92 6.13
N GLN A 168 -6.87 18.68 5.94
CA GLN A 168 -6.28 18.69 4.61
C GLN A 168 -6.86 17.56 3.74
N ALA A 169 -7.01 16.36 4.30
CA ALA A 169 -7.59 15.23 3.58
C ALA A 169 -9.06 15.51 3.19
N ASP A 170 -9.85 16.08 4.08
CA ASP A 170 -11.24 16.47 3.80
C ASP A 170 -11.32 17.55 2.71
N ALA A 171 -10.42 18.54 2.75
CA ALA A 171 -10.38 19.60 1.74
C ALA A 171 -10.00 19.08 0.34
N VAL A 172 -9.17 18.05 0.25
CA VAL A 172 -8.82 17.40 -1.02
C VAL A 172 -9.98 16.51 -1.46
N LEU A 173 -10.53 15.69 -0.56
CA LEU A 173 -11.61 14.75 -0.87
C LEU A 173 -12.85 15.48 -1.41
N ALA A 174 -13.17 16.65 -0.85
CA ALA A 174 -14.29 17.46 -1.31
C ALA A 174 -14.16 17.99 -2.76
N LYS A 175 -12.95 17.93 -3.33
CA LYS A 175 -12.65 18.40 -4.69
C LYS A 175 -12.44 17.26 -5.69
N VAL A 176 -12.51 16.00 -5.24
CA VAL A 176 -12.34 14.83 -6.13
C VAL A 176 -13.37 14.89 -7.25
N PRO A 177 -12.95 14.80 -8.51
CA PRO A 177 -13.86 14.78 -9.66
C PRO A 177 -14.92 13.68 -9.53
N ALA A 178 -16.15 13.95 -9.92
CA ALA A 178 -17.25 13.01 -9.82
C ALA A 178 -17.08 11.70 -10.62
N ALA A 179 -16.13 11.70 -11.58
CA ALA A 179 -15.77 10.52 -12.35
C ALA A 179 -14.91 9.52 -11.57
N TRP A 180 -14.36 9.91 -10.42
CA TRP A 180 -13.49 9.10 -9.59
C TRP A 180 -14.13 8.80 -8.24
N THR A 181 -13.73 7.67 -7.64
CA THR A 181 -14.10 7.37 -6.26
C THR A 181 -12.93 7.74 -5.35
N GLY A 182 -13.21 8.50 -4.29
CA GLY A 182 -12.21 8.94 -3.33
C GLY A 182 -12.51 8.47 -1.91
N TRP A 183 -11.47 8.16 -1.16
CA TRP A 183 -11.55 7.84 0.27
C TRP A 183 -10.47 8.60 1.03
N LYS A 184 -10.74 8.89 2.32
CA LYS A 184 -9.69 9.25 3.27
C LYS A 184 -9.43 8.10 4.25
N ALA A 185 -8.19 7.96 4.66
CA ALA A 185 -7.78 6.98 5.67
C ALA A 185 -6.69 7.57 6.58
N LYS A 186 -6.75 7.25 7.87
CA LYS A 186 -5.68 7.56 8.81
C LYS A 186 -4.61 6.47 8.75
N ALA A 187 -3.33 6.85 8.77
CA ALA A 187 -2.24 5.91 8.93
C ALA A 187 -2.37 5.15 10.25
N LEU A 188 -2.14 3.85 10.22
CA LEU A 188 -2.17 3.00 11.40
C LEU A 188 -0.77 2.45 11.67
N LYS A 189 -0.27 2.60 12.90
CA LYS A 189 1.00 1.98 13.32
C LYS A 189 0.84 0.48 13.51
N ARG A 190 -0.36 0.02 13.91
CA ARG A 190 -0.71 -1.39 14.15
C ARG A 190 -2.07 -1.74 13.61
N HIS A 191 -2.20 -2.92 13.10
CA HIS A 191 -3.46 -3.46 12.62
C HIS A 191 -4.44 -3.66 13.79
N PRO A 192 -5.68 -3.13 13.72
CA PRO A 192 -6.61 -3.12 14.87
C PRO A 192 -6.98 -4.51 15.37
N ILE A 193 -6.96 -5.53 14.50
CA ILE A 193 -7.35 -6.89 14.85
C ILE A 193 -6.32 -7.60 15.74
N ILE A 194 -5.04 -7.21 15.66
CA ILE A 194 -3.96 -7.85 16.43
C ILE A 194 -4.19 -7.73 17.93
N ALA A 195 -4.75 -6.61 18.39
CA ALA A 195 -5.07 -6.41 19.80
C ALA A 195 -6.26 -7.26 20.28
N LYS A 196 -7.00 -7.90 19.37
CA LYS A 196 -8.21 -8.70 19.65
C LYS A 196 -7.95 -10.20 19.53
N LEU A 197 -6.81 -10.58 19.00
CA LEU A 197 -6.36 -11.97 18.83
C LEU A 197 -5.39 -12.38 19.91
#